data_49c08f209943d88ae62fa5c0fff76ae9
#
_entry.id   49c08f209943d88ae62fa5c0fff76ae9
#
_cell.length_a   1.000
_cell.length_b   1.000
_cell.length_c   1.000
_cell.angle_alpha   90.00
_cell.angle_beta   90.00
_cell.angle_gamma   90.00
#
_symmetry.space_group_name_H-M   'P 1'
#
loop_
_entity.id
_entity.type
_entity.pdbx_description
1 polymer ?
#
loop_
_entity_poly.entity_id
_entity_poly.type
_entity_poly.pdbx_seq_one_letter_code
_entity_poly.pdbx_strand_id
1 'polypeptide(L)'
;MALPFLVSLDAQSAAAPPSGSLSLKQISYFGRVLLKSPTLEQAHAFVRDNFPLLDIYVDAIAIESAGDIVDILNAGAASAFVTVSQLKALSSEQTVPSSRLVVTLASADDVAGLKSWVGEDTERREISAHNVADPAIDPLVSELADNSTVKTVYRSFNAPATQTTLLVNEQEHVVSVVSSAELAVDQEDRSPAKLVVSGAVPDATTGLYATVVTDERGVSLGFVWSSEKSISEALRTGTGVYQSRKRGLWYKGASSGDVQELVRMGFDCDCDCLVFVVKQKGRGMADLSSGKKETTRIR
;
A
#
# COMPACT_ATOMS: atom_id res chain seq x y z
N MET A 1 2.04 -9.77 3.02
CA MET A 1 1.53 -8.64 3.85
C MET A 1 1.66 -7.33 3.05
N ALA A 2 0.90 -6.30 3.42
CA ALA A 2 0.98 -4.99 2.73
C ALA A 2 2.28 -4.27 3.11
N LEU A 3 2.76 -3.39 2.23
CA LEU A 3 3.91 -2.52 2.50
C LEU A 3 3.62 -1.57 3.69
N PRO A 4 4.63 -1.12 4.45
CA PRO A 4 4.43 -0.30 5.66
C PRO A 4 4.08 1.17 5.36
N PHE A 5 3.68 1.47 4.15
CA PHE A 5 3.24 2.80 3.72
C PHE A 5 1.99 2.72 2.84
N LEU A 6 1.26 3.82 2.76
CA LEU A 6 0.10 4.02 1.90
C LEU A 6 0.36 5.23 1.01
N VAL A 7 0.34 5.02 -0.31
CA VAL A 7 0.48 6.15 -1.25
C VAL A 7 -0.85 6.86 -1.37
N SER A 8 -0.85 8.18 -1.17
CA SER A 8 -2.03 9.00 -1.40
C SER A 8 -1.98 9.67 -2.78
N LEU A 9 -3.13 9.68 -3.45
CA LEU A 9 -3.34 10.27 -4.76
C LEU A 9 -4.46 11.29 -4.65
N ASP A 10 -4.19 12.53 -5.03
CA ASP A 10 -5.22 13.56 -5.10
C ASP A 10 -6.21 13.25 -6.23
N ALA A 11 -7.51 13.32 -5.93
CA ALA A 11 -8.55 12.95 -6.89
C ALA A 11 -8.54 13.83 -8.15
N GLN A 12 -8.12 15.09 -8.05
CA GLN A 12 -8.01 15.99 -9.21
C GLN A 12 -6.83 15.60 -10.10
N SER A 13 -5.77 15.01 -9.52
CA SER A 13 -4.57 14.55 -10.23
C SER A 13 -4.64 13.10 -10.69
N ALA A 14 -5.68 12.35 -10.29
CA ALA A 14 -5.78 10.92 -10.58
C ALA A 14 -5.83 10.59 -12.08
N ALA A 15 -6.50 11.44 -12.88
CA ALA A 15 -6.60 11.28 -14.33
C ALA A 15 -5.35 11.78 -15.09
N ALA A 16 -4.63 12.76 -14.52
CA ALA A 16 -3.45 13.37 -15.13
C ALA A 16 -2.42 13.74 -14.03
N PRO A 17 -1.61 12.75 -13.57
CA PRO A 17 -0.63 13.01 -12.54
C PRO A 17 0.40 14.07 -13.00
N PRO A 18 0.92 14.89 -12.08
CA PRO A 18 1.97 15.88 -12.41
C PRO A 18 3.17 15.21 -13.07
N SER A 19 3.83 15.94 -13.98
CA SER A 19 5.03 15.42 -14.65
C SER A 19 6.09 15.00 -13.64
N GLY A 20 6.61 13.79 -13.78
CA GLY A 20 7.62 13.21 -12.88
C GLY A 20 7.10 12.59 -11.60
N SER A 21 5.80 12.64 -11.30
CA SER A 21 5.20 11.87 -10.21
C SER A 21 4.87 10.44 -10.63
N LEU A 22 4.49 9.58 -9.65
CA LEU A 22 4.11 8.19 -9.95
C LEU A 22 2.83 8.15 -10.79
N SER A 23 2.86 7.36 -11.84
CA SER A 23 1.64 6.96 -12.57
C SER A 23 0.78 6.02 -11.72
N LEU A 24 -0.53 5.96 -12.01
CA LEU A 24 -1.44 5.02 -11.35
C LEU A 24 -0.96 3.56 -11.48
N LYS A 25 -0.39 3.20 -12.63
CA LYS A 25 0.22 1.88 -12.84
C LYS A 25 1.37 1.61 -11.86
N GLN A 26 2.24 2.58 -11.60
CA GLN A 26 3.32 2.45 -10.62
C GLN A 26 2.80 2.38 -9.19
N ILE A 27 1.76 3.15 -8.87
CA ILE A 27 1.07 3.08 -7.56
C ILE A 27 0.46 1.69 -7.36
N SER A 28 -0.09 1.06 -8.41
CA SER A 28 -0.69 -0.26 -8.31
C SER A 28 0.30 -1.36 -7.89
N TYR A 29 1.60 -1.17 -8.12
CA TYR A 29 2.60 -2.12 -7.61
C TYR A 29 2.70 -2.19 -6.10
N PHE A 30 2.21 -1.17 -5.38
CA PHE A 30 2.14 -1.19 -3.91
C PHE A 30 0.86 -1.83 -3.37
N GLY A 31 -0.09 -2.16 -4.25
CA GLY A 31 -1.31 -2.90 -3.93
C GLY A 31 -2.39 -2.09 -3.22
N ARG A 32 -2.11 -0.87 -2.76
CA ARG A 32 -3.08 -0.02 -2.06
C ARG A 32 -2.86 1.47 -2.33
N VAL A 33 -3.95 2.24 -2.29
CA VAL A 33 -3.93 3.69 -2.53
C VAL A 33 -4.99 4.40 -1.68
N LEU A 34 -4.67 5.60 -1.20
CA LEU A 34 -5.64 6.52 -0.62
C LEU A 34 -6.02 7.58 -1.66
N LEU A 35 -7.27 7.59 -2.09
CA LEU A 35 -7.84 8.66 -2.91
C LEU A 35 -8.22 9.83 -2.00
N LYS A 36 -7.49 10.94 -2.11
CA LYS A 36 -7.69 12.13 -1.28
C LYS A 36 -8.70 13.11 -1.88
N SER A 37 -9.55 13.64 -1.00
CA SER A 37 -10.47 14.75 -1.30
C SER A 37 -11.31 14.56 -2.59
N PRO A 38 -11.86 13.36 -2.85
CA PRO A 38 -12.71 13.15 -4.01
C PRO A 38 -14.10 13.79 -3.81
N THR A 39 -14.72 14.19 -4.92
CA THR A 39 -16.17 14.28 -4.94
C THR A 39 -16.77 12.88 -4.91
N LEU A 40 -18.07 12.77 -4.59
CA LEU A 40 -18.78 11.48 -4.62
C LEU A 40 -18.65 10.77 -5.98
N GLU A 41 -18.83 11.51 -7.07
CA GLU A 41 -18.72 10.98 -8.43
C GLU A 41 -17.30 10.48 -8.74
N GLN A 42 -16.27 11.24 -8.34
CA GLN A 42 -14.88 10.85 -8.52
C GLN A 42 -14.55 9.59 -7.72
N ALA A 43 -15.06 9.47 -6.49
CA ALA A 43 -14.84 8.29 -5.65
C ALA A 43 -15.44 7.04 -6.32
N HIS A 44 -16.70 7.10 -6.75
CA HIS A 44 -17.36 5.99 -7.46
C HIS A 44 -16.65 5.61 -8.76
N ALA A 45 -16.27 6.59 -9.58
CA ALA A 45 -15.57 6.34 -10.84
C ALA A 45 -14.22 5.67 -10.58
N PHE A 46 -13.44 6.19 -9.63
CA PHE A 46 -12.12 5.65 -9.31
C PHE A 46 -12.19 4.22 -8.75
N VAL A 47 -13.14 3.96 -7.84
CA VAL A 47 -13.35 2.61 -7.28
C VAL A 47 -13.75 1.64 -8.39
N ARG A 48 -14.76 1.97 -9.20
CA ARG A 48 -15.23 1.11 -10.29
C ARG A 48 -14.10 0.75 -11.29
N ASP A 49 -13.27 1.73 -11.64
CA ASP A 49 -12.27 1.58 -12.69
C ASP A 49 -11.00 0.84 -12.21
N ASN A 50 -10.76 0.78 -10.90
CA ASN A 50 -9.53 0.21 -10.32
C ASN A 50 -9.74 -0.98 -9.37
N PHE A 51 -10.97 -1.27 -8.96
CA PHE A 51 -11.28 -2.51 -8.25
C PHE A 51 -11.37 -3.68 -9.26
N PRO A 52 -10.84 -4.88 -9.00
CA PRO A 52 -10.18 -5.33 -7.77
C PRO A 52 -8.64 -5.25 -7.78
N LEU A 53 -8.03 -4.45 -8.64
CA LEU A 53 -6.57 -4.37 -8.79
C LEU A 53 -5.88 -3.72 -7.61
N LEU A 54 -6.58 -2.82 -6.91
CA LEU A 54 -6.09 -2.03 -5.79
C LEU A 54 -7.02 -2.16 -4.58
N ASP A 55 -6.42 -2.20 -3.39
CA ASP A 55 -7.13 -1.92 -2.14
C ASP A 55 -7.28 -0.39 -2.03
N ILE A 56 -8.47 0.11 -2.35
CA ILE A 56 -8.74 1.55 -2.45
C ILE A 56 -9.27 2.05 -1.11
N TYR A 57 -8.53 2.98 -0.51
CA TYR A 57 -8.98 3.77 0.63
C TYR A 57 -9.53 5.09 0.09
N VAL A 58 -10.66 5.55 0.60
CA VAL A 58 -11.29 6.80 0.15
C VAL A 58 -11.33 7.80 1.30
N ASP A 59 -10.81 9.00 1.09
CA ASP A 59 -10.98 10.13 2.00
C ASP A 59 -12.41 10.69 1.84
N ALA A 60 -13.29 10.23 2.72
CA ALA A 60 -14.72 10.55 2.69
C ALA A 60 -15.10 11.73 3.61
N ILE A 61 -14.11 12.47 4.15
CA ILE A 61 -14.36 13.56 5.12
C ILE A 61 -15.30 14.62 4.55
N ALA A 62 -15.18 14.93 3.26
CA ALA A 62 -16.03 15.91 2.58
C ALA A 62 -17.37 15.33 2.06
N ILE A 63 -17.64 14.04 2.23
CA ILE A 63 -18.87 13.38 1.81
C ILE A 63 -19.86 13.42 2.96
N GLU A 64 -20.92 14.22 2.84
CA GLU A 64 -21.84 14.51 3.96
C GLU A 64 -22.74 13.33 4.33
N SER A 65 -23.20 12.56 3.36
CA SER A 65 -24.16 11.48 3.57
C SER A 65 -23.48 10.17 4.01
N ALA A 66 -23.92 9.61 5.13
CA ALA A 66 -23.52 8.28 5.56
C ALA A 66 -23.89 7.20 4.54
N GLY A 67 -25.05 7.33 3.88
CA GLY A 67 -25.47 6.42 2.82
C GLY A 67 -24.51 6.41 1.64
N ASP A 68 -24.04 7.59 1.19
CA ASP A 68 -23.07 7.71 0.09
C ASP A 68 -21.74 7.07 0.43
N ILE A 69 -21.29 7.18 1.69
CA ILE A 69 -20.07 6.49 2.16
C ILE A 69 -20.25 4.97 2.10
N VAL A 70 -21.41 4.47 2.52
CA VAL A 70 -21.75 3.04 2.42
C VAL A 70 -21.77 2.57 0.97
N ASP A 71 -22.32 3.36 0.06
CA ASP A 71 -22.36 3.02 -1.37
C ASP A 71 -20.95 2.94 -1.98
N ILE A 72 -20.03 3.83 -1.60
CA ILE A 72 -18.61 3.75 -2.01
C ILE A 72 -17.97 2.46 -1.47
N LEU A 73 -18.22 2.13 -0.21
CA LEU A 73 -17.70 0.90 0.39
C LEU A 73 -18.28 -0.34 -0.32
N ASN A 74 -19.56 -0.36 -0.64
CA ASN A 74 -20.22 -1.45 -1.35
C ASN A 74 -19.75 -1.56 -2.81
N ALA A 75 -19.37 -0.45 -3.43
CA ALA A 75 -18.79 -0.45 -4.78
C ALA A 75 -17.40 -1.10 -4.86
N GLY A 76 -16.73 -1.35 -3.73
CA GLY A 76 -15.46 -2.07 -3.67
C GLY A 76 -14.31 -1.29 -3.01
N ALA A 77 -14.54 -0.11 -2.43
CA ALA A 77 -13.51 0.55 -1.62
C ALA A 77 -13.17 -0.33 -0.41
N ALA A 78 -11.90 -0.45 -0.09
CA ALA A 78 -11.45 -1.27 1.04
C ALA A 78 -11.81 -0.63 2.39
N SER A 79 -11.61 0.68 2.52
CA SER A 79 -11.91 1.46 3.72
C SER A 79 -12.23 2.92 3.38
N ALA A 80 -12.93 3.59 4.28
CA ALA A 80 -13.21 5.02 4.22
C ALA A 80 -12.53 5.75 5.39
N PHE A 81 -11.86 6.86 5.08
CA PHE A 81 -11.39 7.84 6.07
C PHE A 81 -12.55 8.77 6.42
N VAL A 82 -12.89 8.84 7.68
CA VAL A 82 -14.10 9.52 8.16
C VAL A 82 -13.79 10.39 9.39
N THR A 83 -14.63 11.36 9.67
CA THR A 83 -14.60 12.12 10.92
C THR A 83 -15.24 11.32 12.07
N VAL A 84 -15.01 11.75 13.33
CA VAL A 84 -15.67 11.16 14.50
C VAL A 84 -17.21 11.29 14.41
N SER A 85 -17.72 12.36 13.83
CA SER A 85 -19.17 12.56 13.62
C SER A 85 -19.75 11.57 12.59
N GLN A 86 -19.07 11.40 11.46
CA GLN A 86 -19.44 10.40 10.44
C GLN A 86 -19.34 8.97 10.98
N LEU A 87 -18.32 8.66 11.80
CA LEU A 87 -18.22 7.37 12.48
C LEU A 87 -19.49 7.06 13.29
N LYS A 88 -19.95 8.01 14.09
CA LYS A 88 -21.15 7.83 14.91
C LYS A 88 -22.40 7.59 14.05
N ALA A 89 -22.57 8.33 12.96
CA ALA A 89 -23.70 8.15 12.03
C ALA A 89 -23.62 6.78 11.33
N LEU A 90 -22.46 6.39 10.80
CA LEU A 90 -22.24 5.09 10.15
C LEU A 90 -22.52 3.92 11.09
N SER A 91 -22.13 4.04 12.35
CA SER A 91 -22.35 2.98 13.34
C SER A 91 -23.78 2.86 13.80
N SER A 92 -24.51 3.99 13.93
CA SER A 92 -25.90 3.99 14.40
C SER A 92 -26.91 3.69 13.30
N GLU A 93 -26.66 4.18 12.08
CA GLU A 93 -27.63 4.15 10.99
C GLU A 93 -27.36 3.03 9.97
N GLN A 94 -26.10 2.68 9.73
CA GLN A 94 -25.71 1.88 8.58
C GLN A 94 -24.98 0.57 8.93
N THR A 95 -24.61 0.35 10.17
CA THR A 95 -23.94 -0.91 10.63
C THR A 95 -22.68 -1.27 9.80
N VAL A 96 -21.83 -0.27 9.54
CA VAL A 96 -20.55 -0.49 8.84
C VAL A 96 -19.57 -1.16 9.79
N PRO A 97 -18.90 -2.26 9.40
CA PRO A 97 -17.86 -2.88 10.22
C PRO A 97 -16.73 -1.88 10.53
N SER A 98 -16.31 -1.80 11.81
CA SER A 98 -15.26 -0.87 12.24
C SER A 98 -13.92 -1.11 11.52
N SER A 99 -13.64 -2.35 11.11
CA SER A 99 -12.45 -2.71 10.32
C SER A 99 -12.38 -2.05 8.93
N ARG A 100 -13.49 -1.49 8.44
CA ARG A 100 -13.56 -0.76 7.17
C ARG A 100 -13.51 0.76 7.35
N LEU A 101 -13.31 1.25 8.56
CA LEU A 101 -13.27 2.67 8.87
C LEU A 101 -11.90 3.08 9.40
N VAL A 102 -11.46 4.25 8.98
CA VAL A 102 -10.26 4.94 9.47
C VAL A 102 -10.70 6.30 9.97
N VAL A 103 -10.58 6.54 11.28
CA VAL A 103 -11.06 7.80 11.87
C VAL A 103 -9.97 8.85 11.84
N THR A 104 -10.22 9.96 11.16
CA THR A 104 -9.32 11.10 11.14
C THR A 104 -9.45 11.90 12.44
N LEU A 105 -8.32 12.07 13.11
CA LEU A 105 -8.17 12.73 14.39
C LEU A 105 -7.38 14.02 14.18
N ALA A 106 -8.02 15.17 14.32
CA ALA A 106 -7.43 16.49 14.13
C ALA A 106 -7.23 17.25 15.46
N SER A 107 -7.79 16.73 16.56
CA SER A 107 -7.78 17.38 17.87
C SER A 107 -7.77 16.36 19.02
N ALA A 108 -7.43 16.82 20.23
CA ALA A 108 -7.55 16.01 21.44
C ALA A 108 -9.02 15.59 21.72
N ASP A 109 -9.99 16.42 21.32
CA ASP A 109 -11.42 16.10 21.47
C ASP A 109 -11.82 14.95 20.53
N ASP A 110 -11.26 14.86 19.32
CA ASP A 110 -11.48 13.73 18.43
C ASP A 110 -10.92 12.44 19.04
N VAL A 111 -9.73 12.48 19.65
CA VAL A 111 -9.14 11.34 20.35
C VAL A 111 -10.03 10.88 21.51
N ALA A 112 -10.51 11.82 22.32
CA ALA A 112 -11.42 11.52 23.42
C ALA A 112 -12.76 10.96 22.90
N GLY A 113 -13.27 11.52 21.81
CA GLY A 113 -14.48 11.07 21.14
C GLY A 113 -14.39 9.64 20.61
N LEU A 114 -13.24 9.26 20.02
CA LEU A 114 -12.96 7.91 19.55
C LEU A 114 -12.80 6.93 20.74
N LYS A 115 -12.03 7.29 21.78
CA LYS A 115 -11.89 6.47 22.99
C LYS A 115 -13.26 6.16 23.61
N SER A 116 -14.12 7.19 23.73
CA SER A 116 -15.48 7.03 24.26
C SER A 116 -16.35 6.12 23.38
N TRP A 117 -16.22 6.21 22.05
CA TRP A 117 -16.99 5.39 21.13
C TRP A 117 -16.55 3.92 21.15
N VAL A 118 -15.24 3.65 21.20
CA VAL A 118 -14.70 2.29 21.32
C VAL A 118 -15.12 1.67 22.66
N GLY A 119 -14.96 2.39 23.77
CA GLY A 119 -15.33 1.90 25.10
C GLY A 119 -14.78 0.50 25.39
N GLU A 120 -15.64 -0.42 25.83
CA GLU A 120 -15.31 -1.81 26.10
C GLU A 120 -15.61 -2.77 24.92
N ASP A 121 -16.17 -2.25 23.82
CA ASP A 121 -16.56 -3.06 22.67
C ASP A 121 -15.33 -3.51 21.87
N THR A 122 -15.06 -4.81 21.88
CA THR A 122 -13.89 -5.40 21.22
C THR A 122 -13.98 -5.37 19.69
N GLU A 123 -15.19 -5.40 19.11
CA GLU A 123 -15.36 -5.30 17.66
C GLU A 123 -15.03 -3.88 17.17
N ARG A 124 -15.25 -2.87 17.99
CA ARG A 124 -14.88 -1.48 17.67
C ARG A 124 -13.38 -1.26 17.67
N ARG A 125 -12.58 -2.10 18.34
CA ARG A 125 -11.11 -2.04 18.33
C ARG A 125 -10.48 -2.44 17.00
N GLU A 126 -11.22 -3.01 16.07
CA GLU A 126 -10.77 -3.25 14.70
C GLU A 126 -10.66 -1.96 13.86
N ILE A 127 -11.15 -0.83 14.39
CA ILE A 127 -11.04 0.48 13.73
C ILE A 127 -9.58 0.93 13.64
N SER A 128 -9.27 1.72 12.61
CA SER A 128 -7.98 2.39 12.46
C SER A 128 -8.12 3.89 12.67
N ALA A 129 -7.03 4.55 13.04
CA ALA A 129 -6.97 5.99 13.18
C ALA A 129 -6.09 6.61 12.08
N HIS A 130 -6.33 7.88 11.75
CA HIS A 130 -5.49 8.70 10.88
C HIS A 130 -5.25 10.05 11.54
N ASN A 131 -4.04 10.56 11.43
CA ASN A 131 -3.74 11.96 11.75
C ASN A 131 -2.68 12.54 10.81
N VAL A 132 -2.68 13.86 10.68
CA VAL A 132 -1.55 14.60 10.14
C VAL A 132 -0.56 14.81 11.28
N ALA A 133 0.73 14.62 11.02
CA ALA A 133 1.79 14.76 12.02
C ALA A 133 1.72 16.11 12.73
N ASP A 134 1.46 16.07 14.02
CA ASP A 134 1.34 17.23 14.91
C ASP A 134 1.87 16.84 16.32
N PRO A 135 2.90 17.53 16.84
CA PRO A 135 3.48 17.21 18.13
C PRO A 135 2.48 17.23 19.30
N ALA A 136 1.36 17.94 19.18
CA ALA A 136 0.33 18.00 20.22
C ALA A 136 -0.58 16.76 20.20
N ILE A 137 -0.76 16.13 19.05
CA ILE A 137 -1.73 15.04 18.83
C ILE A 137 -1.03 13.69 18.71
N ASP A 138 0.15 13.64 18.10
CA ASP A 138 0.90 12.39 17.84
C ASP A 138 1.05 11.49 19.07
N PRO A 139 1.41 12.00 20.27
CA PRO A 139 1.51 11.15 21.45
C PRO A 139 0.17 10.53 21.85
N LEU A 140 -0.93 11.29 21.74
CA LEU A 140 -2.28 10.83 22.08
C LEU A 140 -2.77 9.75 21.12
N VAL A 141 -2.44 9.90 19.82
CA VAL A 141 -2.81 8.91 18.79
C VAL A 141 -1.95 7.66 18.92
N SER A 142 -0.66 7.78 19.21
CA SER A 142 0.22 6.63 19.46
C SER A 142 -0.27 5.80 20.66
N GLU A 143 -0.69 6.45 21.75
CA GLU A 143 -1.28 5.79 22.90
C GLU A 143 -2.51 4.94 22.57
N LEU A 144 -3.29 5.31 21.54
CA LEU A 144 -4.45 4.50 21.10
C LEU A 144 -4.01 3.13 20.55
N ALA A 145 -2.92 3.08 19.80
CA ALA A 145 -2.37 1.84 19.27
C ALA A 145 -1.71 1.01 20.37
N ASP A 146 -0.88 1.63 21.20
CA ASP A 146 -0.17 0.98 22.32
C ASP A 146 -1.15 0.33 23.30
N ASN A 147 -2.31 0.94 23.54
CA ASN A 147 -3.38 0.41 24.38
C ASN A 147 -4.38 -0.47 23.61
N SER A 148 -4.07 -0.86 22.38
CA SER A 148 -4.96 -1.68 21.52
C SER A 148 -6.37 -1.09 21.36
N THR A 149 -6.52 0.24 21.45
CA THR A 149 -7.79 0.93 21.21
C THR A 149 -8.09 1.01 19.71
N VAL A 150 -7.03 1.12 18.88
CA VAL A 150 -7.09 1.07 17.43
C VAL A 150 -6.12 0.03 16.90
N LYS A 151 -6.44 -0.50 15.70
CA LYS A 151 -5.64 -1.55 15.04
C LYS A 151 -4.40 -0.98 14.36
N THR A 152 -4.52 0.17 13.71
CA THR A 152 -3.46 0.79 12.89
C THR A 152 -3.60 2.29 12.95
N VAL A 153 -2.48 2.99 12.99
CA VAL A 153 -2.42 4.44 12.84
C VAL A 153 -1.84 4.79 11.47
N TYR A 154 -2.63 5.47 10.66
CA TYR A 154 -2.18 6.08 9.41
C TYR A 154 -1.70 7.49 9.70
N ARG A 155 -0.45 7.82 9.36
CA ARG A 155 0.12 9.14 9.64
C ARG A 155 0.55 9.84 8.36
N SER A 156 -0.09 10.97 8.06
CA SER A 156 0.31 11.90 6.99
C SER A 156 1.30 12.92 7.52
N PHE A 157 2.14 13.45 6.65
CA PHE A 157 3.15 14.46 6.98
C PHE A 157 2.95 15.72 6.13
N ASN A 158 3.20 16.89 6.72
CA ASN A 158 3.15 18.18 6.03
C ASN A 158 4.45 18.52 5.27
N ALA A 159 5.49 17.71 5.42
CA ALA A 159 6.78 17.86 4.75
C ALA A 159 6.95 16.80 3.66
N PRO A 160 7.77 17.06 2.63
CA PRO A 160 8.12 16.04 1.64
C PRO A 160 8.61 14.74 2.28
N ALA A 161 8.35 13.61 1.62
CA ALA A 161 8.82 12.28 2.06
C ALA A 161 10.36 12.23 2.10
N THR A 162 10.91 12.77 3.16
CA THR A 162 12.35 12.73 3.47
C THR A 162 12.65 11.56 4.41
N GLN A 163 13.91 11.38 4.77
CA GLN A 163 14.34 10.38 5.76
C GLN A 163 13.52 10.42 7.07
N THR A 164 13.01 11.58 7.46
CA THR A 164 12.17 11.73 8.66
C THR A 164 10.86 10.94 8.57
N THR A 165 10.30 10.83 7.38
CA THR A 165 9.07 10.05 7.12
C THR A 165 9.31 8.54 7.27
N LEU A 166 10.54 8.09 7.01
CA LEU A 166 10.94 6.69 7.10
C LEU A 166 11.22 6.24 8.54
N LEU A 167 11.68 7.17 9.40
CA LEU A 167 11.99 6.90 10.81
C LEU A 167 10.77 6.62 11.68
N VAL A 168 9.57 6.99 11.23
CA VAL A 168 8.31 6.73 11.97
C VAL A 168 7.87 5.26 11.85
N ASN A 169 8.46 4.50 10.93
CA ASN A 169 8.16 3.07 10.76
C ASN A 169 8.77 2.16 11.85
N GLU A 170 9.46 2.71 12.84
CA GLU A 170 9.95 1.93 14.00
C GLU A 170 8.82 1.53 14.97
N GLN A 171 7.60 2.06 14.78
CA GLN A 171 6.43 1.68 15.58
C GLN A 171 5.59 0.65 14.82
N GLU A 172 5.41 -0.52 15.38
CA GLU A 172 4.75 -1.70 14.76
C GLU A 172 3.33 -1.44 14.20
N HIS A 173 2.64 -0.39 14.64
CA HIS A 173 1.26 -0.10 14.26
C HIS A 173 1.08 1.16 13.42
N VAL A 174 2.18 1.80 12.98
CA VAL A 174 2.11 3.04 12.21
C VAL A 174 2.38 2.80 10.73
N VAL A 175 1.49 3.31 9.89
CA VAL A 175 1.59 3.30 8.43
C VAL A 175 1.77 4.73 7.93
N SER A 176 2.91 5.02 7.31
CA SER A 176 3.15 6.34 6.70
C SER A 176 2.27 6.56 5.47
N VAL A 177 1.56 7.68 5.42
CA VAL A 177 0.81 8.12 4.23
C VAL A 177 1.67 9.11 3.45
N VAL A 178 2.05 8.75 2.23
CA VAL A 178 2.98 9.51 1.40
C VAL A 178 2.28 9.97 0.12
N SER A 179 2.40 11.26 -0.22
CA SER A 179 1.80 11.79 -1.44
C SER A 179 2.50 11.23 -2.69
N SER A 180 1.73 10.78 -3.67
CA SER A 180 2.27 10.35 -4.98
C SER A 180 3.04 11.47 -5.68
N ALA A 181 2.69 12.74 -5.44
CA ALA A 181 3.39 13.90 -5.98
C ALA A 181 4.81 14.08 -5.43
N GLU A 182 5.11 13.49 -4.26
CA GLU A 182 6.43 13.53 -3.63
C GLU A 182 7.35 12.39 -4.08
N LEU A 183 6.82 11.42 -4.82
CA LEU A 183 7.54 10.23 -5.26
C LEU A 183 7.85 10.28 -6.76
N ALA A 184 9.03 9.86 -7.15
CA ALA A 184 9.47 9.77 -8.54
C ALA A 184 10.46 8.60 -8.73
N VAL A 185 10.19 7.72 -9.69
CA VAL A 185 11.05 6.53 -9.94
C VAL A 185 12.40 6.88 -10.56
N ASP A 186 12.50 8.03 -11.22
CA ASP A 186 13.71 8.49 -11.91
C ASP A 186 14.57 9.44 -11.06
N GLN A 187 14.19 9.68 -9.80
CA GLN A 187 14.89 10.56 -8.87
C GLN A 187 15.26 9.79 -7.61
N GLU A 188 16.57 9.70 -7.31
CA GLU A 188 17.09 8.89 -6.21
C GLU A 188 16.59 9.37 -4.84
N ASP A 189 16.51 10.68 -4.62
CA ASP A 189 16.05 11.29 -3.37
C ASP A 189 14.53 11.15 -3.14
N ARG A 190 13.76 10.91 -4.21
CA ARG A 190 12.30 10.72 -4.21
C ARG A 190 11.88 9.30 -4.61
N SER A 191 12.82 8.37 -4.66
CA SER A 191 12.57 7.01 -5.12
C SER A 191 11.64 6.26 -4.15
N PRO A 192 10.50 5.72 -4.64
CA PRO A 192 9.65 4.87 -3.82
C PRO A 192 10.35 3.57 -3.38
N ALA A 193 11.44 3.16 -4.03
CA ALA A 193 12.24 2.02 -3.60
C ALA A 193 12.82 2.23 -2.18
N LYS A 194 13.16 3.47 -1.81
CA LYS A 194 13.59 3.80 -0.44
C LYS A 194 12.51 3.53 0.60
N LEU A 195 11.25 3.81 0.28
CA LEU A 195 10.11 3.48 1.16
C LEU A 195 9.94 1.97 1.30
N VAL A 196 10.13 1.22 0.22
CA VAL A 196 10.05 -0.25 0.27
C VAL A 196 11.15 -0.79 1.18
N VAL A 197 12.40 -0.41 0.96
CA VAL A 197 13.53 -0.96 1.75
C VAL A 197 13.55 -0.47 3.20
N SER A 198 12.92 0.65 3.53
CA SER A 198 12.84 1.12 4.92
C SER A 198 12.03 0.19 5.83
N GLY A 199 11.09 -0.56 5.27
CA GLY A 199 10.31 -1.56 6.00
C GLY A 199 10.88 -2.97 5.92
N ALA A 200 12.04 -3.18 5.26
CA ALA A 200 12.64 -4.48 5.02
C ALA A 200 13.89 -4.71 5.86
N VAL A 201 14.08 -5.93 6.34
CA VAL A 201 15.30 -6.34 7.04
C VAL A 201 16.31 -6.87 6.00
N PRO A 202 17.48 -6.21 5.82
CA PRO A 202 18.50 -6.70 4.90
C PRO A 202 19.29 -7.87 5.49
N ASP A 203 19.77 -8.77 4.62
CA ASP A 203 20.76 -9.78 5.00
C ASP A 203 22.02 -9.12 5.55
N ALA A 204 22.43 -9.48 6.76
CA ALA A 204 23.51 -8.84 7.50
C ALA A 204 24.89 -8.94 6.81
N THR A 205 25.07 -9.93 5.92
CA THR A 205 26.35 -10.17 5.23
C THR A 205 26.44 -9.44 3.91
N THR A 206 25.34 -9.40 3.16
CA THR A 206 25.32 -8.88 1.78
C THR A 206 24.66 -7.52 1.65
N GLY A 207 23.88 -7.10 2.64
CA GLY A 207 23.04 -5.89 2.57
C GLY A 207 21.91 -5.99 1.55
N LEU A 208 21.63 -7.19 1.03
CA LEU A 208 20.58 -7.44 0.05
C LEU A 208 19.31 -7.91 0.75
N TYR A 209 18.20 -7.75 0.09
CA TYR A 209 16.88 -8.14 0.60
C TYR A 209 16.48 -9.49 -0.01
N ALA A 210 16.19 -10.46 0.85
CA ALA A 210 15.59 -11.73 0.44
C ALA A 210 14.29 -11.46 -0.32
N THR A 211 14.04 -12.17 -1.42
CA THR A 211 12.88 -11.90 -2.26
C THR A 211 12.30 -13.20 -2.81
N VAL A 212 11.08 -13.51 -2.44
CA VAL A 212 10.27 -14.56 -3.05
C VAL A 212 9.52 -13.99 -4.25
N VAL A 213 9.60 -14.68 -5.37
CA VAL A 213 8.85 -14.32 -6.58
C VAL A 213 7.71 -15.32 -6.73
N THR A 214 6.48 -14.83 -6.81
CA THR A 214 5.28 -15.65 -7.02
C THR A 214 4.54 -15.26 -8.29
N ASP A 215 3.75 -16.17 -8.82
CA ASP A 215 2.74 -15.81 -9.81
C ASP A 215 1.50 -15.17 -9.15
N GLU A 216 0.52 -14.77 -9.97
CA GLU A 216 -0.74 -14.15 -9.55
C GLU A 216 -1.61 -15.09 -8.66
N ARG A 217 -1.29 -16.38 -8.61
CA ARG A 217 -1.97 -17.39 -7.79
C ARG A 217 -1.23 -17.71 -6.50
N GLY A 218 -0.11 -17.02 -6.24
CA GLY A 218 0.74 -17.25 -5.08
C GLY A 218 1.69 -18.45 -5.22
N VAL A 219 1.81 -19.05 -6.42
CA VAL A 219 2.77 -20.15 -6.64
C VAL A 219 4.18 -19.56 -6.75
N SER A 220 5.12 -20.07 -5.94
CA SER A 220 6.50 -19.60 -5.96
C SER A 220 7.19 -19.97 -7.28
N LEU A 221 7.72 -18.94 -7.95
CA LEU A 221 8.52 -19.05 -9.17
C LEU A 221 10.02 -19.07 -8.89
N GLY A 222 10.43 -18.69 -7.69
CA GLY A 222 11.80 -18.72 -7.28
C GLY A 222 12.12 -17.81 -6.10
N PHE A 223 13.33 -17.96 -5.59
CA PHE A 223 13.95 -17.14 -4.57
C PHE A 223 15.11 -16.38 -5.17
N VAL A 224 15.15 -15.07 -4.98
CA VAL A 224 16.15 -14.15 -5.51
C VAL A 224 16.58 -13.15 -4.46
N TRP A 225 17.48 -12.25 -4.82
CA TRP A 225 17.88 -11.11 -3.99
C TRP A 225 17.47 -9.82 -4.67
N SER A 226 17.10 -8.84 -3.87
CA SER A 226 16.84 -7.47 -4.32
C SER A 226 17.80 -6.48 -3.67
N SER A 227 18.03 -5.37 -4.32
CA SER A 227 18.67 -4.17 -3.80
C SER A 227 17.75 -2.99 -4.03
N GLU A 228 17.95 -1.87 -3.34
CA GLU A 228 17.18 -0.64 -3.60
C GLU A 228 17.18 -0.30 -5.10
N LYS A 229 18.36 -0.41 -5.75
CA LYS A 229 18.51 -0.18 -7.18
C LYS A 229 17.68 -1.14 -8.03
N SER A 230 17.64 -2.45 -7.69
CA SER A 230 16.83 -3.41 -8.46
C SER A 230 15.33 -3.18 -8.27
N ILE A 231 14.91 -2.75 -7.09
CA ILE A 231 13.51 -2.37 -6.78
C ILE A 231 13.14 -1.11 -7.58
N SER A 232 13.99 -0.08 -7.59
CA SER A 232 13.78 1.13 -8.39
C SER A 232 13.62 0.82 -9.89
N GLU A 233 14.50 -0.04 -10.43
CA GLU A 233 14.41 -0.49 -11.82
C GLU A 233 13.16 -1.33 -12.10
N ALA A 234 12.74 -2.18 -11.16
CA ALA A 234 11.50 -2.95 -11.31
C ALA A 234 10.27 -2.03 -11.37
N LEU A 235 10.22 -1.01 -10.50
CA LEU A 235 9.16 0.00 -10.49
C LEU A 235 9.15 0.85 -11.76
N ARG A 236 10.34 1.21 -12.27
CA ARG A 236 10.48 2.01 -13.49
C ARG A 236 10.06 1.24 -14.73
N THR A 237 10.49 -0.03 -14.84
CA THR A 237 10.25 -0.85 -16.04
C THR A 237 8.94 -1.63 -16.00
N GLY A 238 8.36 -1.82 -14.82
CA GLY A 238 7.20 -2.68 -14.61
C GLY A 238 7.51 -4.16 -14.83
N THR A 239 8.77 -4.58 -14.63
CA THR A 239 9.22 -5.95 -14.87
C THR A 239 10.03 -6.49 -13.70
N GLY A 240 10.22 -7.81 -13.64
CA GLY A 240 11.07 -8.46 -12.66
C GLY A 240 12.54 -8.08 -12.86
N VAL A 241 13.06 -7.20 -12.01
CA VAL A 241 14.47 -6.82 -11.95
C VAL A 241 14.98 -7.15 -10.55
N TYR A 242 16.05 -7.93 -10.48
CA TYR A 242 16.60 -8.46 -9.24
C TYR A 242 18.09 -8.15 -9.11
N GLN A 243 18.67 -8.49 -7.96
CA GLN A 243 20.10 -8.36 -7.70
C GLN A 243 20.76 -9.74 -7.69
N SER A 244 21.62 -10.00 -8.67
CA SER A 244 22.48 -11.18 -8.63
C SER A 244 23.73 -10.89 -7.79
N ARG A 245 24.04 -11.76 -6.81
CA ARG A 245 25.26 -11.64 -6.00
C ARG A 245 26.56 -11.71 -6.82
N LYS A 246 26.51 -12.32 -8.01
CA LYS A 246 27.70 -12.48 -8.88
C LYS A 246 27.72 -11.48 -10.05
N ARG A 247 26.56 -11.11 -10.61
CA ARG A 247 26.46 -10.38 -11.87
C ARG A 247 25.90 -8.95 -11.71
N GLY A 248 25.53 -8.56 -10.50
CA GLY A 248 24.90 -7.27 -10.26
C GLY A 248 23.42 -7.27 -10.67
N LEU A 249 22.97 -6.18 -11.25
CA LEU A 249 21.58 -5.99 -11.67
C LEU A 249 21.17 -7.03 -12.72
N TRP A 250 20.03 -7.69 -12.50
CA TRP A 250 19.56 -8.77 -13.35
C TRP A 250 18.11 -8.55 -13.80
N TYR A 251 17.93 -8.23 -15.08
CA TYR A 251 16.64 -8.14 -15.74
C TYR A 251 16.20 -9.55 -16.13
N LYS A 252 15.15 -10.04 -15.50
CA LYS A 252 14.64 -11.40 -15.72
C LYS A 252 14.08 -11.53 -17.14
N GLY A 253 14.58 -12.52 -17.84
CA GLY A 253 14.16 -12.80 -19.22
C GLY A 253 14.89 -12.01 -20.31
N ALA A 254 15.85 -11.13 -19.97
CA ALA A 254 16.57 -10.32 -20.96
C ALA A 254 17.25 -11.15 -22.06
N SER A 255 17.73 -12.35 -21.73
CA SER A 255 18.38 -13.27 -22.69
C SER A 255 17.49 -14.43 -23.15
N SER A 256 16.56 -14.90 -22.31
CA SER A 256 15.72 -16.07 -22.60
C SER A 256 14.36 -15.70 -23.22
N GLY A 257 13.93 -14.45 -23.09
CA GLY A 257 12.58 -14.00 -23.44
C GLY A 257 11.52 -14.32 -22.37
N ASP A 258 11.90 -15.01 -21.28
CA ASP A 258 10.99 -15.37 -20.18
C ASP A 258 10.89 -14.20 -19.17
N VAL A 259 10.31 -13.09 -19.63
CA VAL A 259 10.13 -11.86 -18.88
C VAL A 259 9.06 -12.04 -17.79
N GLN A 260 9.23 -11.37 -16.67
CA GLN A 260 8.24 -11.27 -15.62
C GLN A 260 7.68 -9.85 -15.59
N GLU A 261 6.39 -9.70 -15.85
CA GLU A 261 5.67 -8.44 -15.69
C GLU A 261 5.34 -8.25 -14.20
N LEU A 262 5.74 -7.12 -13.62
CA LEU A 262 5.45 -6.82 -12.22
C LEU A 262 3.96 -6.52 -12.03
N VAL A 263 3.34 -7.19 -11.08
CA VAL A 263 1.95 -7.00 -10.69
C VAL A 263 1.88 -6.26 -9.36
N ARG A 264 2.60 -6.75 -8.34
CA ARG A 264 2.55 -6.21 -6.98
C ARG A 264 3.83 -6.54 -6.21
N MET A 265 4.16 -5.69 -5.25
CA MET A 265 5.18 -5.95 -4.23
C MET A 265 4.56 -5.95 -2.83
N GLY A 266 5.16 -6.70 -1.92
CA GLY A 266 4.78 -6.77 -0.53
C GLY A 266 5.88 -7.38 0.32
N PHE A 267 5.55 -7.66 1.57
CA PHE A 267 6.39 -8.36 2.53
C PHE A 267 5.73 -9.66 2.99
N ASP A 268 6.50 -10.54 3.55
CA ASP A 268 6.01 -11.64 4.38
C ASP A 268 5.61 -11.16 5.79
N CYS A 269 5.46 -12.08 6.76
CA CYS A 269 4.83 -11.74 8.04
C CYS A 269 5.72 -10.96 9.02
N ASP A 270 7.02 -11.05 8.92
CA ASP A 270 8.01 -10.41 9.78
C ASP A 270 8.94 -9.43 9.03
N CYS A 271 8.57 -9.13 7.77
CA CYS A 271 9.24 -8.17 6.90
C CYS A 271 10.72 -8.49 6.59
N ASP A 272 11.16 -9.74 6.78
CA ASP A 272 12.51 -10.17 6.43
C ASP A 272 12.63 -10.65 4.97
N CYS A 273 11.48 -10.84 4.30
CA CYS A 273 11.42 -11.24 2.90
C CYS A 273 10.47 -10.36 2.08
N LEU A 274 10.96 -9.83 0.96
CA LEU A 274 10.12 -9.19 -0.06
C LEU A 274 9.35 -10.24 -0.85
N VAL A 275 8.12 -9.92 -1.22
CA VAL A 275 7.30 -10.72 -2.13
C VAL A 275 7.05 -9.93 -3.41
N PHE A 276 7.51 -10.45 -4.54
CA PHE A 276 7.17 -9.92 -5.87
C PHE A 276 6.14 -10.81 -6.51
N VAL A 277 4.94 -10.31 -6.68
CA VAL A 277 3.91 -10.96 -7.50
C VAL A 277 4.10 -10.55 -8.94
N VAL A 278 4.27 -11.52 -9.83
CA VAL A 278 4.56 -11.26 -11.24
C VAL A 278 3.68 -12.11 -12.16
N LYS A 279 3.48 -11.61 -13.37
CA LYS A 279 2.92 -12.39 -14.46
C LYS A 279 4.06 -12.90 -15.34
N GLN A 280 4.30 -14.21 -15.32
CA GLN A 280 5.32 -14.82 -16.15
C GLN A 280 4.92 -14.75 -17.62
N LYS A 281 5.80 -14.24 -18.48
CA LYS A 281 5.67 -14.21 -19.95
C LYS A 281 6.71 -15.13 -20.57
N GLY A 282 6.50 -15.53 -21.82
CA GLY A 282 7.45 -16.37 -22.57
C GLY A 282 7.12 -17.87 -22.53
N ARG A 283 8.09 -18.70 -22.93
CA ARG A 283 7.90 -20.15 -23.16
C ARG A 283 7.67 -20.95 -21.87
N GLY A 284 7.94 -20.39 -20.70
CA GLY A 284 7.69 -21.03 -19.39
C GLY A 284 6.21 -21.13 -19.02
N MET A 285 5.32 -20.42 -19.71
CA MET A 285 3.88 -20.62 -19.64
C MET A 285 3.49 -21.76 -20.56
N ALA A 286 3.52 -23.00 -20.05
CA ALA A 286 2.76 -24.06 -20.71
C ALA A 286 1.30 -23.59 -20.73
N ASP A 287 0.79 -23.32 -21.92
CA ASP A 287 -0.61 -22.99 -22.12
C ASP A 287 -1.44 -24.21 -21.73
N LEU A 288 -1.91 -24.23 -20.49
CA LEU A 288 -2.76 -25.30 -19.95
C LEU A 288 -4.10 -25.37 -20.68
N SER A 289 -4.42 -24.38 -21.52
CA SER A 289 -5.62 -24.36 -22.36
C SER A 289 -5.47 -25.21 -23.62
N SER A 290 -4.25 -25.52 -24.07
CA SER A 290 -4.00 -26.21 -25.35
C SER A 290 -3.81 -27.73 -25.29
N GLY A 291 -3.78 -28.31 -24.09
CA GLY A 291 -3.71 -29.78 -23.92
C GLY A 291 -2.46 -30.48 -24.50
N LYS A 292 -1.45 -29.75 -24.95
CA LYS A 292 -0.20 -30.29 -25.48
C LYS A 292 0.90 -30.27 -24.43
N LYS A 293 1.22 -31.45 -23.89
CA LYS A 293 2.42 -31.68 -23.08
C LYS A 293 3.65 -31.72 -23.99
N GLU A 294 4.44 -30.66 -24.03
CA GLU A 294 5.84 -30.75 -24.44
C GLU A 294 6.71 -30.93 -23.20
N THR A 295 7.22 -32.14 -23.03
CA THR A 295 8.14 -32.52 -21.99
C THR A 295 9.53 -32.04 -22.37
N THR A 296 9.96 -30.87 -21.91
CA THR A 296 11.35 -30.45 -22.04
C THR A 296 12.13 -30.88 -20.79
N ARG A 297 13.00 -31.87 -20.95
CA ARG A 297 13.92 -32.34 -19.91
C ARG A 297 14.90 -31.22 -19.52
N ILE A 298 14.95 -30.94 -18.24
CA ILE A 298 16.00 -30.11 -17.61
C ILE A 298 17.31 -30.92 -17.64
N ARG A 299 18.33 -30.34 -18.21
CA ARG A 299 19.72 -30.73 -18.05
C ARG A 299 20.45 -29.75 -17.15
#